data_7a00eeb729757a675feb3a653f040578
#
_entry.id   7a00eeb729757a675feb3a653f040578
#
_cell.length_a   1.000
_cell.length_b   1.000
_cell.length_c   1.000
_cell.angle_alpha   90.00
_cell.angle_beta   90.00
_cell.angle_gamma   90.00
#
_symmetry.space_group_name_H-M   'P 1'
#
loop_
_entity.id
_entity.type
_entity.pdbx_description
1 polymer ?
#
loop_
_entity_poly.entity_id
_entity_poly.type
_entity_poly.pdbx_seq_one_letter_code
_entity_poly.pdbx_strand_id
1 'polypeptide(L)'
;QGKPSFCTKPITCKDEIAPPQLELDIREKLTVRVGEAFSLTGRYSGKPKPKITWYKDDITVKEDKRTMIQTTPATICLGVLKSVREDSGKYSVVVENSSGSRKGFCQVTVVDRPTPPVGPVIFDEVHKDHFVISWKPPLDDGGSPVTNYIIEKKDAHRDLWMPVTSASVKTTCKVPKLLEGRDYVVRI
;
A
#
# COMPACT_ATOMS: atom_id res chain seq x y z
N GLN A 1 28.50 -73.81 -1.90
CA GLN A 1 27.77 -72.89 -1.03
C GLN A 1 28.68 -71.68 -0.79
N GLY A 2 28.41 -70.55 -1.47
CA GLY A 2 29.13 -69.29 -1.32
C GLY A 2 28.74 -68.60 -0.01
N LYS A 3 29.71 -68.18 0.79
CA LYS A 3 29.46 -67.35 1.99
C LYS A 3 28.99 -65.96 1.53
N PRO A 4 27.98 -65.42 2.15
CA PRO A 4 27.57 -64.00 1.84
C PRO A 4 28.68 -63.05 2.24
N SER A 5 29.10 -62.17 1.31
CA SER A 5 30.03 -61.09 1.60
C SER A 5 29.26 -59.89 2.17
N PHE A 6 29.62 -59.49 3.38
CA PHE A 6 29.08 -58.31 4.00
C PHE A 6 29.92 -57.09 3.61
N CYS A 7 29.28 -56.03 3.12
CA CYS A 7 29.95 -54.78 2.95
C CYS A 7 30.12 -54.10 4.33
N THR A 8 31.35 -54.01 4.83
CA THR A 8 31.67 -53.46 6.14
C THR A 8 31.97 -51.93 6.12
N LYS A 9 31.78 -51.26 5.02
CA LYS A 9 31.93 -49.79 4.99
C LYS A 9 30.61 -49.13 5.34
N PRO A 10 30.59 -48.28 6.35
CA PRO A 10 29.39 -47.51 6.67
C PRO A 10 29.07 -46.57 5.48
N ILE A 11 27.89 -46.66 4.95
CA ILE A 11 27.35 -45.70 3.99
C ILE A 11 26.92 -44.48 4.82
N THR A 12 27.73 -43.45 4.81
CA THR A 12 27.35 -42.17 5.41
C THR A 12 26.45 -41.47 4.39
N CYS A 13 25.15 -41.44 4.65
CA CYS A 13 24.29 -40.48 3.97
C CYS A 13 24.71 -39.08 4.40
N LYS A 14 25.46 -38.39 3.56
CA LYS A 14 25.67 -36.95 3.74
C LYS A 14 24.35 -36.28 3.45
N ASP A 15 23.79 -35.61 4.43
CA ASP A 15 22.69 -34.66 4.18
C ASP A 15 23.17 -33.67 3.13
N GLU A 16 22.50 -33.65 2.00
CA GLU A 16 22.81 -32.69 0.94
C GLU A 16 22.56 -31.28 1.48
N ILE A 17 23.64 -30.50 1.53
CA ILE A 17 23.56 -29.08 1.87
C ILE A 17 23.05 -28.32 0.65
N ALA A 18 21.97 -27.57 0.82
CA ALA A 18 21.41 -26.73 -0.24
C ALA A 18 21.30 -25.28 0.24
N PRO A 19 21.76 -24.32 -0.57
CA PRO A 19 21.60 -22.91 -0.25
C PRO A 19 20.13 -22.51 -0.22
N PRO A 20 19.76 -21.47 0.54
CA PRO A 20 18.39 -20.99 0.61
C PRO A 20 17.91 -20.48 -0.75
N GLN A 21 16.65 -20.74 -1.06
CA GLN A 21 15.93 -20.14 -2.17
C GLN A 21 14.67 -19.47 -1.65
N LEU A 22 14.28 -18.38 -2.27
CA LEU A 22 13.14 -17.56 -1.89
C LEU A 22 12.41 -17.08 -3.13
N GLU A 23 11.10 -17.27 -3.15
CA GLU A 23 10.20 -16.75 -4.16
C GLU A 23 9.02 -16.08 -3.48
N LEU A 24 8.89 -14.75 -3.63
CA LEU A 24 7.76 -13.98 -3.15
C LEU A 24 6.65 -13.93 -4.21
N ASP A 25 5.40 -14.03 -3.78
CA ASP A 25 4.23 -13.93 -4.66
C ASP A 25 4.02 -12.50 -5.15
N ILE A 26 4.26 -11.51 -4.27
CA ILE A 26 4.23 -10.08 -4.61
C ILE A 26 5.63 -9.53 -4.44
N ARG A 27 6.25 -9.08 -5.53
CA ARG A 27 7.67 -8.74 -5.55
C ARG A 27 7.93 -7.25 -5.50
N GLU A 28 7.24 -6.37 -6.09
CA GLU A 28 7.66 -4.98 -6.23
C GLU A 28 6.85 -4.04 -5.35
N LYS A 29 5.57 -3.95 -5.61
CA LYS A 29 4.68 -2.98 -4.98
C LYS A 29 3.34 -3.61 -4.64
N LEU A 30 2.83 -3.25 -3.48
CA LEU A 30 1.48 -3.55 -3.04
C LEU A 30 0.83 -2.27 -2.52
N THR A 31 -0.32 -1.93 -3.06
CA THR A 31 -1.12 -0.79 -2.60
C THR A 31 -2.41 -1.30 -2.00
N VAL A 32 -2.72 -0.89 -0.78
CA VAL A 32 -3.94 -1.22 -0.06
C VAL A 32 -4.57 0.03 0.52
N ARG A 33 -5.86 -0.01 0.80
CA ARG A 33 -6.58 1.08 1.47
C ARG A 33 -6.50 0.91 2.98
N VAL A 34 -6.51 2.03 3.70
CA VAL A 34 -6.63 2.03 5.17
C VAL A 34 -7.82 1.18 5.61
N GLY A 35 -7.60 0.32 6.59
CA GLY A 35 -8.58 -0.60 7.14
C GLY A 35 -8.66 -1.96 6.45
N GLU A 36 -8.09 -2.11 5.26
CA GLU A 36 -7.99 -3.40 4.57
C GLU A 36 -6.85 -4.24 5.16
N ALA A 37 -7.01 -5.56 5.11
CA ALA A 37 -5.92 -6.48 5.43
C ALA A 37 -5.02 -6.70 4.21
N PHE A 38 -3.75 -6.95 4.45
CA PHE A 38 -2.84 -7.43 3.41
C PHE A 38 -1.94 -8.54 3.95
N SER A 39 -1.42 -9.33 3.04
CA SER A 39 -0.44 -10.36 3.37
C SER A 39 0.66 -10.43 2.34
N LEU A 40 1.87 -10.65 2.81
CA LEU A 40 3.05 -10.91 2.01
C LEU A 40 3.38 -12.40 2.15
N THR A 41 3.26 -13.13 1.05
CA THR A 41 3.44 -14.58 1.03
C THR A 41 4.55 -14.98 0.08
N GLY A 42 5.12 -16.14 0.34
CA GLY A 42 6.18 -16.67 -0.51
C GLY A 42 6.51 -18.12 -0.20
N ARG A 43 7.40 -18.65 -1.00
CA ARG A 43 7.96 -20.01 -0.85
C ARG A 43 9.45 -19.93 -0.61
N TYR A 44 9.94 -20.87 0.19
CA TYR A 44 11.36 -20.98 0.45
C TYR A 44 11.80 -22.42 0.53
N SER A 45 13.09 -22.63 0.34
CA SER A 45 13.73 -23.94 0.50
C SER A 45 15.18 -23.76 0.96
N GLY A 46 15.77 -24.83 1.39
CA GLY A 46 17.17 -24.90 1.80
C GLY A 46 17.41 -26.02 2.80
N LYS A 47 18.65 -26.51 2.85
CA LYS A 47 19.11 -27.49 3.82
C LYS A 47 20.46 -27.06 4.39
N PRO A 48 20.60 -27.00 5.71
CA PRO A 48 19.60 -27.19 6.74
C PRO A 48 18.46 -26.17 6.66
N LYS A 49 17.36 -26.40 7.39
CA LYS A 49 16.18 -25.54 7.37
C LYS A 49 16.56 -24.08 7.64
N PRO A 50 16.24 -23.16 6.71
CA PRO A 50 16.62 -21.78 6.86
C PRO A 50 15.87 -21.07 8.00
N LYS A 51 16.54 -20.08 8.60
CA LYS A 51 15.94 -19.10 9.50
C LYS A 51 15.32 -17.97 8.67
N ILE A 52 14.12 -17.56 9.05
CA ILE A 52 13.36 -16.51 8.37
C ILE A 52 13.21 -15.31 9.29
N THR A 53 13.55 -14.14 8.77
CA THR A 53 13.41 -12.87 9.50
C THR A 53 12.73 -11.84 8.60
N TRP A 54 11.70 -11.20 9.11
CA TRP A 54 10.99 -10.13 8.44
C TRP A 54 11.44 -8.76 8.96
N TYR A 55 11.57 -7.83 8.05
CA TYR A 55 11.94 -6.43 8.33
C TYR A 55 10.94 -5.47 7.68
N LYS A 56 10.72 -4.35 8.34
CA LYS A 56 10.05 -3.18 7.79
C LYS A 56 10.97 -1.99 7.94
N ASP A 57 11.37 -1.35 6.84
CA ASP A 57 12.33 -0.24 6.83
C ASP A 57 13.61 -0.58 7.63
N ASP A 58 14.13 -1.78 7.41
CA ASP A 58 15.32 -2.36 8.07
C ASP A 58 15.19 -2.62 9.59
N ILE A 59 13.98 -2.51 10.13
CA ILE A 59 13.67 -2.85 11.52
C ILE A 59 12.93 -4.18 11.56
N THR A 60 13.37 -5.08 12.45
CA THR A 60 12.73 -6.40 12.62
C THR A 60 11.25 -6.26 12.97
N VAL A 61 10.41 -6.92 12.20
CA VAL A 61 8.96 -6.97 12.44
C VAL A 61 8.67 -7.88 13.62
N LYS A 62 7.86 -7.40 14.57
CA LYS A 62 7.35 -8.17 15.70
C LYS A 62 5.85 -8.41 15.53
N GLU A 63 5.42 -9.60 15.94
CA GLU A 63 3.99 -9.90 15.99
C GLU A 63 3.28 -9.06 17.05
N ASP A 64 2.08 -8.62 16.71
CA ASP A 64 1.17 -7.92 17.60
C ASP A 64 -0.29 -8.29 17.30
N LYS A 65 -1.26 -7.54 17.84
CA LYS A 65 -2.69 -7.79 17.62
C LYS A 65 -3.13 -7.67 16.16
N ARG A 66 -2.37 -6.97 15.33
CA ARG A 66 -2.66 -6.73 13.90
C ARG A 66 -1.71 -7.45 12.96
N THR A 67 -0.52 -7.78 13.43
CA THR A 67 0.55 -8.36 12.62
C THR A 67 0.80 -9.80 13.02
N MET A 68 0.66 -10.71 12.07
CA MET A 68 0.90 -12.14 12.25
C MET A 68 1.97 -12.64 11.28
N ILE A 69 2.87 -13.47 11.80
CA ILE A 69 3.92 -14.12 11.00
C ILE A 69 3.67 -15.62 11.07
N GLN A 70 3.45 -16.24 9.91
CA GLN A 70 3.26 -17.68 9.79
C GLN A 70 4.34 -18.28 8.91
N THR A 71 4.96 -19.33 9.38
CA THR A 71 5.99 -20.07 8.67
C THR A 71 5.63 -21.55 8.66
N THR A 72 5.54 -22.10 7.45
CA THR A 72 5.42 -23.56 7.25
C THR A 72 6.76 -24.11 6.75
N PRO A 73 6.94 -25.45 6.63
CA PRO A 73 8.17 -26.00 6.08
C PRO A 73 8.55 -25.55 4.67
N ALA A 74 7.60 -24.99 3.91
CA ALA A 74 7.83 -24.58 2.52
C ALA A 74 7.33 -23.18 2.20
N THR A 75 6.57 -22.53 3.09
CA THR A 75 5.94 -21.24 2.84
C THR A 75 6.15 -20.25 3.98
N ILE A 76 6.10 -18.97 3.63
CA ILE A 76 6.17 -17.87 4.58
C ILE A 76 5.00 -16.92 4.35
N CYS A 77 4.52 -16.31 5.41
CA CYS A 77 3.45 -15.32 5.36
C CYS A 77 3.64 -14.26 6.45
N LEU A 78 3.56 -13.01 6.06
CA LEU A 78 3.40 -11.87 6.96
C LEU A 78 2.03 -11.25 6.68
N GLY A 79 1.12 -11.31 7.63
CA GLY A 79 -0.22 -10.75 7.52
C GLY A 79 -0.42 -9.54 8.42
N VAL A 80 -1.05 -8.51 7.91
CA VAL A 80 -1.47 -7.32 8.66
C VAL A 80 -2.98 -7.18 8.53
N LEU A 81 -3.66 -7.23 9.67
CA LEU A 81 -5.10 -6.96 9.77
C LEU A 81 -5.30 -5.44 9.85
N LYS A 82 -6.37 -4.89 9.35
CA LYS A 82 -6.72 -3.47 9.51
C LYS A 82 -5.52 -2.53 9.33
N SER A 83 -5.03 -2.43 8.12
CA SER A 83 -3.89 -1.57 7.79
C SER A 83 -4.14 -0.10 8.15
N VAL A 84 -3.08 0.58 8.57
CA VAL A 84 -3.02 2.02 8.82
C VAL A 84 -1.93 2.65 7.96
N ARG A 85 -1.91 3.97 7.87
CA ARG A 85 -0.90 4.71 7.05
C ARG A 85 0.54 4.37 7.44
N GLU A 86 0.81 4.18 8.72
CA GLU A 86 2.11 3.83 9.28
C GLU A 86 2.60 2.43 8.87
N ASP A 87 1.72 1.57 8.39
CA ASP A 87 2.09 0.26 7.84
C ASP A 87 2.75 0.37 6.46
N SER A 88 2.71 1.54 5.84
CA SER A 88 3.45 1.82 4.60
C SER A 88 4.95 1.73 4.85
N GLY A 89 5.67 1.10 3.95
CA GLY A 89 7.11 0.96 4.04
C GLY A 89 7.65 -0.15 3.17
N LYS A 90 8.96 -0.33 3.23
CA LYS A 90 9.66 -1.40 2.55
C LYS A 90 9.74 -2.62 3.46
N TYR A 91 8.96 -3.64 3.14
CA TYR A 91 9.02 -4.94 3.80
C TYR A 91 10.06 -5.81 3.11
N SER A 92 10.90 -6.43 3.88
CA SER A 92 11.87 -7.40 3.39
C SER A 92 11.88 -8.65 4.24
N VAL A 93 12.23 -9.76 3.64
CA VAL A 93 12.39 -11.04 4.29
C VAL A 93 13.75 -11.62 3.94
N VAL A 94 14.44 -12.12 4.95
CA VAL A 94 15.73 -12.79 4.80
C VAL A 94 15.55 -14.26 5.17
N VAL A 95 15.98 -15.12 4.27
CA VAL A 95 16.01 -16.58 4.44
C VAL A 95 17.47 -17.01 4.46
N GLU A 96 17.91 -17.54 5.58
CA GLU A 96 19.34 -17.78 5.85
C GLU A 96 19.58 -19.18 6.44
N ASN A 97 20.61 -19.86 5.96
CA ASN A 97 21.16 -21.07 6.57
C ASN A 97 22.69 -21.04 6.53
N SER A 98 23.33 -22.11 6.94
CA SER A 98 24.81 -22.23 6.96
C SER A 98 25.45 -22.14 5.58
N SER A 99 24.70 -22.33 4.49
CA SER A 99 25.19 -22.29 3.11
C SER A 99 25.02 -20.94 2.42
N GLY A 100 24.26 -20.03 3.01
CA GLY A 100 24.04 -18.71 2.42
C GLY A 100 22.75 -18.06 2.87
N SER A 101 22.38 -16.98 2.18
CA SER A 101 21.15 -16.22 2.44
C SER A 101 20.51 -15.70 1.15
N ARG A 102 19.20 -15.50 1.21
CA ARG A 102 18.41 -14.84 0.17
C ARG A 102 17.53 -13.78 0.79
N LYS A 103 17.34 -12.69 0.08
CA LYS A 103 16.49 -11.57 0.49
C LYS A 103 15.46 -11.26 -0.59
N GLY A 104 14.22 -11.07 -0.18
CA GLY A 104 13.16 -10.53 -1.01
C GLY A 104 12.57 -9.28 -0.37
N PHE A 105 11.95 -8.42 -1.16
CA PHE A 105 11.34 -7.21 -0.66
C PHE A 105 10.06 -6.85 -1.43
N CYS A 106 9.20 -6.09 -0.76
CA CYS A 106 7.99 -5.51 -1.34
C CYS A 106 7.75 -4.13 -0.73
N GLN A 107 7.50 -3.15 -1.58
CA GLN A 107 7.08 -1.82 -1.13
C GLN A 107 5.58 -1.81 -0.92
N VAL A 108 5.14 -1.65 0.31
CA VAL A 108 3.73 -1.53 0.67
C VAL A 108 3.36 -0.07 0.85
N THR A 109 2.30 0.35 0.20
CA THR A 109 1.71 1.68 0.34
C THR A 109 0.27 1.54 0.82
N VAL A 110 -0.02 2.10 1.99
CA VAL A 110 -1.38 2.18 2.53
C VAL A 110 -1.92 3.57 2.22
N VAL A 111 -2.97 3.61 1.40
CA VAL A 111 -3.59 4.87 0.96
C VAL A 111 -4.87 5.14 1.72
N ASP A 112 -5.15 6.43 1.92
CA ASP A 112 -6.36 6.92 2.56
C ASP A 112 -7.00 8.01 1.68
N ARG A 113 -8.14 8.49 2.08
CA ARG A 113 -8.76 9.66 1.45
C ARG A 113 -7.87 10.88 1.70
N PRO A 114 -7.70 11.76 0.68
CA PRO A 114 -7.04 13.03 0.92
C PRO A 114 -7.87 13.88 1.90
N THR A 115 -7.18 14.77 2.61
CA THR A 115 -7.86 15.81 3.38
C THR A 115 -8.58 16.77 2.42
N PRO A 116 -9.58 17.53 2.90
CA PRO A 116 -10.20 18.56 2.06
C PRO A 116 -9.18 19.55 1.51
N PRO A 117 -9.43 20.13 0.34
CA PRO A 117 -8.64 21.26 -0.14
C PRO A 117 -8.51 22.35 0.92
N VAL A 118 -7.36 23.02 0.95
CA VAL A 118 -7.14 24.10 1.93
C VAL A 118 -7.88 25.35 1.49
N GLY A 119 -8.73 25.84 2.35
CA GLY A 119 -9.46 27.09 2.16
C GLY A 119 -8.78 28.32 2.77
N PRO A 120 -9.41 29.48 2.66
CA PRO A 120 -10.71 29.70 2.03
C PRO A 120 -10.66 29.55 0.50
N VAL A 121 -11.81 29.24 -0.10
CA VAL A 121 -11.99 29.39 -1.55
C VAL A 121 -11.95 30.87 -1.88
N ILE A 122 -11.12 31.24 -2.83
CA ILE A 122 -10.96 32.63 -3.27
C ILE A 122 -11.80 32.86 -4.51
N PHE A 123 -12.58 33.94 -4.53
CA PHE A 123 -13.30 34.41 -5.68
C PHE A 123 -12.42 35.40 -6.45
N ASP A 124 -11.75 34.91 -7.50
CA ASP A 124 -10.81 35.72 -8.27
C ASP A 124 -11.55 36.73 -9.17
N GLU A 125 -12.69 36.30 -9.72
CA GLU A 125 -13.55 37.12 -10.55
C GLU A 125 -15.01 36.82 -10.25
N VAL A 126 -15.83 37.85 -10.16
CA VAL A 126 -17.29 37.72 -9.97
C VAL A 126 -18.01 38.51 -11.04
N HIS A 127 -18.81 37.81 -11.83
CA HIS A 127 -19.65 38.39 -12.92
C HIS A 127 -21.10 38.00 -12.66
N LYS A 128 -22.03 38.62 -13.43
CA LYS A 128 -23.46 38.39 -13.27
C LYS A 128 -23.92 36.95 -13.58
N ASP A 129 -23.20 36.23 -14.40
CA ASP A 129 -23.53 34.88 -14.90
C ASP A 129 -22.52 33.81 -14.57
N HIS A 130 -21.37 34.17 -14.00
CA HIS A 130 -20.32 33.27 -13.60
C HIS A 130 -19.38 33.89 -12.57
N PHE A 131 -18.61 33.05 -11.88
CA PHE A 131 -17.44 33.48 -11.14
C PHE A 131 -16.28 32.49 -11.35
N VAL A 132 -15.08 32.97 -11.09
CA VAL A 132 -13.87 32.16 -11.11
C VAL A 132 -13.40 32.01 -9.68
N ILE A 133 -13.14 30.75 -9.27
CA ILE A 133 -12.69 30.42 -7.94
C ILE A 133 -11.32 29.73 -7.98
N SER A 134 -10.59 29.88 -6.91
CA SER A 134 -9.33 29.16 -6.67
C SER A 134 -9.25 28.69 -5.23
N TRP A 135 -8.45 27.65 -5.03
CA TRP A 135 -8.21 27.01 -3.74
C TRP A 135 -6.79 26.47 -3.68
N LYS A 136 -6.40 25.98 -2.52
CA LYS A 136 -5.10 25.32 -2.35
C LYS A 136 -5.27 23.80 -2.28
N PRO A 137 -4.27 23.03 -2.72
CA PRO A 137 -4.29 21.58 -2.59
C PRO A 137 -4.50 21.11 -1.14
N PRO A 138 -4.97 19.87 -0.93
CA PRO A 138 -5.00 19.28 0.40
C PRO A 138 -3.62 19.27 1.05
N LEU A 139 -3.57 19.35 2.38
CA LEU A 139 -2.32 19.17 3.13
C LEU A 139 -1.83 17.73 3.11
N ASP A 140 -2.75 16.78 3.02
CA ASP A 140 -2.45 15.35 2.90
C ASP A 140 -3.20 14.79 1.70
N ASP A 141 -2.45 14.23 0.75
CA ASP A 141 -2.99 13.61 -0.45
C ASP A 141 -3.50 12.16 -0.23
N GLY A 142 -3.44 11.67 1.01
CA GLY A 142 -3.82 10.31 1.36
C GLY A 142 -2.77 9.25 0.99
N GLY A 143 -1.57 9.67 0.59
CA GLY A 143 -0.49 8.77 0.16
C GLY A 143 -0.54 8.40 -1.33
N SER A 144 -1.40 9.08 -2.09
CA SER A 144 -1.47 8.98 -3.55
C SER A 144 -1.76 10.37 -4.12
N PRO A 145 -1.05 10.80 -5.17
CA PRO A 145 -1.22 12.14 -5.74
C PRO A 145 -2.68 12.44 -6.11
N VAL A 146 -3.13 13.65 -5.79
CA VAL A 146 -4.45 14.13 -6.23
C VAL A 146 -4.45 14.24 -7.75
N THR A 147 -5.40 13.59 -8.40
CA THR A 147 -5.52 13.59 -9.86
C THR A 147 -6.44 14.67 -10.37
N ASN A 148 -7.50 14.99 -9.63
CA ASN A 148 -8.50 15.97 -10.01
C ASN A 148 -9.36 16.40 -8.82
N TYR A 149 -10.12 17.45 -9.02
CA TYR A 149 -11.09 17.99 -8.06
C TYR A 149 -12.49 17.90 -8.62
N ILE A 150 -13.45 17.67 -7.74
CA ILE A 150 -14.87 17.71 -8.04
C ILE A 150 -15.42 19.03 -7.49
N ILE A 151 -15.99 19.87 -8.33
CA ILE A 151 -16.57 21.15 -7.95
C ILE A 151 -18.08 21.07 -8.12
N GLU A 152 -18.80 21.41 -7.09
CA GLU A 152 -20.25 21.46 -7.09
C GLU A 152 -20.73 22.82 -6.59
N LYS A 153 -21.86 23.26 -7.11
CA LYS A 153 -22.55 24.49 -6.69
C LYS A 153 -23.97 24.21 -6.21
N LYS A 154 -24.47 25.05 -5.35
CA LYS A 154 -25.84 25.04 -4.85
C LYS A 154 -26.37 26.47 -4.79
N ASP A 155 -27.60 26.72 -5.25
CA ASP A 155 -28.33 27.91 -4.90
C ASP A 155 -28.58 27.91 -3.39
N ALA A 156 -28.24 28.99 -2.69
CA ALA A 156 -28.33 29.05 -1.23
C ALA A 156 -29.74 28.79 -0.68
N HIS A 157 -30.76 29.01 -1.48
CA HIS A 157 -32.17 28.80 -1.13
C HIS A 157 -32.72 27.41 -1.54
N ARG A 158 -31.89 26.56 -2.16
CA ARG A 158 -32.28 25.21 -2.59
C ARG A 158 -31.33 24.19 -2.02
N ASP A 159 -31.85 23.06 -1.59
CA ASP A 159 -31.02 21.97 -1.01
C ASP A 159 -30.65 20.93 -2.08
N LEU A 160 -30.10 21.40 -3.21
CA LEU A 160 -29.66 20.55 -4.30
C LEU A 160 -28.29 20.99 -4.79
N TRP A 161 -27.30 20.11 -4.64
CA TRP A 161 -25.97 20.29 -5.21
C TRP A 161 -25.96 19.89 -6.68
N MET A 162 -25.43 20.76 -7.51
CA MET A 162 -25.28 20.54 -8.94
C MET A 162 -23.80 20.45 -9.32
N PRO A 163 -23.41 19.46 -10.13
CA PRO A 163 -22.02 19.36 -10.56
C PRO A 163 -21.65 20.52 -11.50
N VAL A 164 -20.49 21.10 -11.26
CA VAL A 164 -19.83 22.05 -12.17
C VAL A 164 -18.84 21.30 -13.05
N THR A 165 -17.96 20.55 -12.42
CA THR A 165 -17.03 19.63 -13.09
C THR A 165 -16.57 18.54 -12.11
N SER A 166 -16.30 17.36 -12.64
CA SER A 166 -15.71 16.24 -11.90
C SER A 166 -14.24 15.99 -12.27
N ALA A 167 -13.64 16.82 -13.08
CA ALA A 167 -12.33 16.56 -13.68
C ALA A 167 -11.44 17.82 -13.77
N SER A 168 -11.52 18.73 -12.80
CA SER A 168 -10.60 19.87 -12.74
C SER A 168 -9.24 19.41 -12.24
N VAL A 169 -8.23 19.46 -13.10
CA VAL A 169 -6.84 19.14 -12.76
C VAL A 169 -6.16 20.31 -12.03
N LYS A 170 -6.61 21.52 -12.31
CA LYS A 170 -6.09 22.76 -11.72
C LYS A 170 -6.83 23.11 -10.44
N THR A 171 -6.23 23.93 -9.60
CA THR A 171 -6.79 24.49 -8.37
C THR A 171 -7.58 25.80 -8.63
N THR A 172 -8.11 25.96 -9.83
CA THR A 172 -8.96 27.06 -10.25
C THR A 172 -10.04 26.53 -11.17
N CYS A 173 -11.22 27.14 -11.10
CA CYS A 173 -12.36 26.72 -11.90
C CYS A 173 -13.30 27.90 -12.17
N LYS A 174 -13.80 27.99 -13.42
CA LYS A 174 -14.94 28.86 -13.75
C LYS A 174 -16.22 28.14 -13.37
N VAL A 175 -17.06 28.79 -12.59
CA VAL A 175 -18.41 28.33 -12.23
C VAL A 175 -19.43 29.09 -13.07
N PRO A 176 -19.96 28.47 -14.12
CA PRO A 176 -20.86 29.15 -15.06
C PRO A 176 -22.32 28.94 -14.69
N LYS A 177 -23.21 29.52 -15.53
CA LYS A 177 -24.67 29.35 -15.46
C LYS A 177 -25.24 29.77 -14.10
N LEU A 178 -24.83 30.93 -13.66
CA LEU A 178 -25.39 31.60 -12.50
C LEU A 178 -26.51 32.56 -12.94
N LEU A 179 -27.46 32.78 -12.05
CA LEU A 179 -28.53 33.77 -12.26
C LEU A 179 -28.23 35.02 -11.42
N GLU A 180 -28.30 36.18 -12.05
CA GLU A 180 -28.10 37.45 -11.38
C GLU A 180 -29.08 37.64 -10.21
N GLY A 181 -28.57 38.16 -9.09
CA GLY A 181 -29.34 38.39 -7.87
C GLY A 181 -29.57 37.15 -7.01
N ARG A 182 -28.93 36.02 -7.30
CA ARG A 182 -28.99 34.81 -6.44
C ARG A 182 -27.67 34.56 -5.72
N ASP A 183 -27.81 34.01 -4.55
CA ASP A 183 -26.66 33.55 -3.73
C ASP A 183 -26.34 32.11 -4.03
N TYR A 184 -25.04 31.78 -4.13
CA TYR A 184 -24.56 30.43 -4.40
C TYR A 184 -23.54 29.99 -3.37
N VAL A 185 -23.54 28.69 -3.09
CA VAL A 185 -22.54 28.01 -2.29
C VAL A 185 -21.80 27.04 -3.21
N VAL A 186 -20.49 26.97 -3.03
CA VAL A 186 -19.63 26.02 -3.73
C VAL A 186 -18.94 25.09 -2.75
N ARG A 187 -18.66 23.87 -3.20
CA ARG A 187 -17.79 22.91 -2.49
C ARG A 187 -16.87 22.20 -3.45
N ILE A 188 -15.73 21.80 -2.91
CA ILE A 188 -14.65 21.14 -3.65
C ILE A 188 -14.25 19.90 -2.89
#